data_6ee49940d9daef7e65387cb9ecc3a18d
#
_entry.id   6ee49940d9daef7e65387cb9ecc3a18d
#
_cell.length_a   1.000
_cell.length_b   1.000
_cell.length_c   1.000
_cell.angle_alpha   90.00
_cell.angle_beta   90.00
_cell.angle_gamma   90.00
#
_symmetry.space_group_name_H-M   'P 1'
#
loop_
_entity.id
_entity.type
_entity.pdbx_description
1 polymer ?
#
loop_
_entity_poly.entity_id
_entity_poly.type
_entity_poly.pdbx_seq_one_letter_code
_entity_poly.pdbx_strand_id
1 'polypeptide(L)'
;HYNGKNNKTSLCPGFPSAARAIKKMTSKLHTTNESHQRIMVLEVMGRNAGWLTGSAVFGGAQMALIPEIEMTHERKEFFFEMVREKFMRNPKRSLIIAVSEGVRWWNEEKQLLDMVYASPDLDEYGHPRFGGISGVIASDISKKLGIEARGQISGYIPRAGKCCEYDRRLTSTLADKVVDLLLRGEYGKMPVMKNIVDYNELEEYHTDTIDMGNIGNQSLPASYYNANEFCFTDQYIDFLKHILGYPCRMEFNTEFPIVIPQ
;
A
#
# COMPACT_ATOMS: atom_id res chain seq x y z
N HIS A 1 -9.40 0.81 6.94
CA HIS A 1 -9.44 0.66 8.40
C HIS A 1 -10.36 1.71 9.00
N TYR A 2 -11.20 1.30 9.95
CA TYR A 2 -12.09 2.19 10.67
C TYR A 2 -11.57 2.34 12.10
N ASN A 3 -11.41 3.56 12.57
CA ASN A 3 -11.05 3.85 13.94
C ASN A 3 -12.22 4.59 14.59
N GLY A 4 -12.90 3.93 15.52
CA GLY A 4 -13.81 4.63 16.42
C GLY A 4 -13.02 5.47 17.43
N LYS A 5 -13.65 6.48 18.05
CA LYS A 5 -13.03 7.36 19.05
C LYS A 5 -12.30 6.65 20.21
N ASN A 6 -12.42 5.32 20.29
CA ASN A 6 -11.82 4.47 21.34
C ASN A 6 -10.60 3.65 20.87
N ASN A 7 -9.88 4.07 19.82
CA ASN A 7 -8.70 3.38 19.26
C ASN A 7 -8.93 1.95 18.78
N LYS A 8 -10.16 1.57 18.45
CA LYS A 8 -10.47 0.24 17.92
C LYS A 8 -10.21 0.25 16.41
N THR A 9 -9.14 -0.40 15.98
CA THR A 9 -8.82 -0.55 14.56
C THR A 9 -9.44 -1.84 14.06
N SER A 10 -10.25 -1.76 13.01
CA SER A 10 -10.83 -2.93 12.35
C SER A 10 -10.38 -3.04 10.91
N LEU A 11 -10.22 -4.27 10.43
CA LEU A 11 -10.00 -4.53 9.01
C LEU A 11 -11.24 -4.16 8.21
N CYS A 12 -11.04 -3.44 7.12
CA CYS A 12 -12.09 -3.22 6.13
C CYS A 12 -12.26 -4.52 5.30
N PRO A 13 -13.49 -5.05 5.17
CA PRO A 13 -13.77 -6.12 4.22
C PRO A 13 -13.25 -5.79 2.82
N GLY A 14 -12.61 -6.77 2.19
CA GLY A 14 -11.95 -6.61 0.89
C GLY A 14 -10.47 -6.21 0.98
N PHE A 15 -9.99 -5.65 2.10
CA PHE A 15 -8.57 -5.32 2.25
C PHE A 15 -7.66 -6.56 2.15
N PRO A 16 -7.93 -7.68 2.84
CA PRO A 16 -7.12 -8.90 2.70
C PRO A 16 -7.02 -9.41 1.27
N SER A 17 -8.12 -9.37 0.52
CA SER A 17 -8.14 -9.78 -0.90
C SER A 17 -7.31 -8.84 -1.77
N ALA A 18 -7.48 -7.54 -1.60
CA ALA A 18 -6.74 -6.52 -2.34
C ALA A 18 -5.23 -6.59 -2.02
N ALA A 19 -4.88 -6.74 -0.74
CA ALA A 19 -3.51 -6.87 -0.29
C ALA A 19 -2.81 -8.11 -0.89
N ARG A 20 -3.52 -9.26 -0.96
CA ARG A 20 -3.02 -10.47 -1.63
C ARG A 20 -2.79 -10.26 -3.12
N ALA A 21 -3.70 -9.55 -3.78
CA ALA A 21 -3.57 -9.24 -5.21
C ALA A 21 -2.33 -8.36 -5.49
N ILE A 22 -2.13 -7.30 -4.70
CA ILE A 22 -0.96 -6.42 -4.80
C ILE A 22 0.33 -7.18 -4.49
N LYS A 23 0.39 -7.96 -3.40
CA LYS A 23 1.53 -8.83 -3.06
C LYS A 23 1.92 -9.70 -4.27
N LYS A 24 0.94 -10.42 -4.85
CA LYS A 24 1.15 -11.32 -5.99
C LYS A 24 1.60 -10.56 -7.23
N MET A 25 1.00 -9.41 -7.52
CA MET A 25 1.37 -8.57 -8.65
C MET A 25 2.80 -8.08 -8.53
N THR A 26 3.17 -7.52 -7.39
CA THR A 26 4.54 -7.04 -7.13
C THR A 26 5.56 -8.16 -7.27
N SER A 27 5.29 -9.33 -6.67
CA SER A 27 6.17 -10.49 -6.77
C SER A 27 6.41 -10.93 -8.21
N LYS A 28 5.40 -10.84 -9.09
CA LYS A 28 5.55 -11.17 -10.51
C LYS A 28 6.38 -10.15 -11.28
N LEU A 29 6.35 -8.88 -10.88
CA LEU A 29 7.09 -7.82 -11.57
C LEU A 29 8.62 -7.97 -11.42
N HIS A 30 9.10 -8.68 -10.40
CA HIS A 30 10.53 -8.84 -10.17
C HIS A 30 11.26 -9.47 -11.37
N THR A 31 10.74 -10.56 -11.93
CA THR A 31 11.41 -11.28 -13.01
C THR A 31 11.60 -10.41 -14.26
N THR A 32 10.56 -9.70 -14.69
CA THR A 32 10.68 -8.79 -15.83
C THR A 32 11.53 -7.56 -15.52
N ASN A 33 11.49 -7.07 -14.27
CA ASN A 33 12.28 -5.92 -13.86
C ASN A 33 13.77 -6.23 -13.79
N GLU A 34 14.12 -7.41 -13.25
CA GLU A 34 15.49 -7.91 -13.16
C GLU A 34 16.10 -8.20 -14.54
N SER A 35 15.33 -8.80 -15.47
CA SER A 35 15.81 -9.11 -16.81
C SER A 35 16.14 -7.86 -17.64
N HIS A 36 15.49 -6.73 -17.35
CA HIS A 36 15.72 -5.46 -18.03
C HIS A 36 16.61 -4.48 -17.23
N GLN A 37 17.02 -4.84 -16.03
CA GLN A 37 17.87 -4.01 -15.16
C GLN A 37 17.38 -2.57 -15.03
N ARG A 38 16.12 -2.39 -14.67
CA ARG A 38 15.43 -1.09 -14.61
C ARG A 38 14.71 -0.84 -13.29
N ILE A 39 14.13 0.33 -13.17
CA ILE A 39 13.25 0.72 -12.07
C ILE A 39 11.79 0.57 -12.50
N MET A 40 10.99 -0.11 -11.68
CA MET A 40 9.55 -0.20 -11.84
C MET A 40 8.85 0.62 -10.76
N VAL A 41 8.02 1.57 -11.15
CA VAL A 41 7.15 2.34 -10.24
C VAL A 41 5.75 1.77 -10.33
N LEU A 42 5.33 1.04 -9.29
CA LEU A 42 4.02 0.40 -9.21
C LEU A 42 3.02 1.30 -8.49
N GLU A 43 2.03 1.79 -9.23
CA GLU A 43 0.92 2.54 -8.66
C GLU A 43 -0.13 1.63 -8.04
N VAL A 44 -0.46 1.92 -6.79
CA VAL A 44 -1.40 1.18 -5.97
C VAL A 44 -2.53 2.10 -5.53
N MET A 45 -3.74 1.58 -5.47
CA MET A 45 -4.87 2.32 -4.91
C MET A 45 -4.59 2.79 -3.49
N GLY A 46 -4.90 4.04 -3.21
CA GLY A 46 -4.71 4.65 -1.90
C GLY A 46 -4.81 6.17 -2.04
N ARG A 47 -6.04 6.71 -1.95
CA ARG A 47 -6.29 8.14 -2.13
C ARG A 47 -5.75 8.97 -0.97
N ASN A 48 -6.09 8.57 0.27
CA ASN A 48 -5.81 9.33 1.47
C ASN A 48 -4.92 8.59 2.47
N ALA A 49 -4.60 7.32 2.21
CA ALA A 49 -3.83 6.49 3.13
C ALA A 49 -3.06 5.38 2.41
N GLY A 50 -1.86 5.11 2.89
CA GLY A 50 -0.90 4.17 2.30
C GLY A 50 -1.07 2.70 2.71
N TRP A 51 -2.16 2.33 3.38
CA TRP A 51 -2.36 0.97 3.89
C TRP A 51 -2.16 -0.12 2.83
N LEU A 52 -2.75 0.02 1.66
CA LEU A 52 -2.66 -1.01 0.62
C LEU A 52 -1.26 -1.01 -0.04
N THR A 53 -0.60 0.14 -0.11
CA THR A 53 0.73 0.28 -0.71
C THR A 53 1.79 -0.54 0.02
N GLY A 54 1.66 -0.71 1.34
CA GLY A 54 2.54 -1.59 2.11
C GLY A 54 2.47 -3.07 1.70
N SER A 55 1.37 -3.50 1.09
CA SER A 55 1.26 -4.87 0.55
C SER A 55 2.19 -5.11 -0.64
N ALA A 56 2.59 -4.05 -1.35
CA ALA A 56 3.60 -4.15 -2.39
C ALA A 56 5.00 -4.38 -1.79
N VAL A 57 5.32 -3.73 -0.66
CA VAL A 57 6.57 -4.01 0.09
C VAL A 57 6.59 -5.46 0.56
N PHE A 58 5.47 -5.95 1.06
CA PHE A 58 5.31 -7.37 1.40
C PHE A 58 5.46 -8.32 0.20
N GLY A 59 5.18 -7.83 -1.00
CA GLY A 59 5.43 -8.49 -2.30
C GLY A 59 6.86 -8.33 -2.83
N GLY A 60 7.72 -7.59 -2.12
CA GLY A 60 9.12 -7.38 -2.44
C GLY A 60 9.48 -6.02 -3.04
N ALA A 61 8.58 -5.01 -3.03
CA ALA A 61 8.97 -3.64 -3.37
C ALA A 61 9.96 -3.10 -2.31
N GLN A 62 11.01 -2.46 -2.76
CA GLN A 62 12.10 -2.00 -1.89
C GLN A 62 11.88 -0.57 -1.35
N MET A 63 10.99 0.18 -1.99
CA MET A 63 10.60 1.54 -1.55
C MET A 63 9.10 1.71 -1.72
N ALA A 64 8.53 2.63 -0.95
CA ALA A 64 7.12 2.98 -1.03
C ALA A 64 6.92 4.47 -0.79
N LEU A 65 5.99 5.09 -1.51
CA LEU A 65 5.53 6.46 -1.30
C LEU A 65 4.05 6.43 -0.91
N ILE A 66 3.69 7.16 0.13
CA ILE A 66 2.35 7.14 0.73
C ILE A 66 1.78 8.57 0.83
N PRO A 67 0.45 8.74 0.80
CA PRO A 67 -0.18 10.07 0.82
C PRO A 67 0.06 10.86 2.10
N GLU A 68 0.33 10.17 3.21
CA GLU A 68 0.61 10.79 4.51
C GLU A 68 1.91 11.59 4.53
N ILE A 69 2.79 11.37 3.54
CA ILE A 69 4.08 12.05 3.43
C ILE A 69 4.11 12.90 2.17
N GLU A 70 4.15 14.21 2.34
CA GLU A 70 4.25 15.14 1.24
C GLU A 70 5.64 15.08 0.60
N MET A 71 5.69 14.93 -0.71
CA MET A 71 6.93 14.91 -1.50
C MET A 71 7.31 16.32 -1.92
N THR A 72 7.75 17.15 -0.93
CA THR A 72 8.29 18.50 -1.18
C THR A 72 9.51 18.45 -2.09
N HIS A 73 9.98 19.61 -2.55
CA HIS A 73 11.18 19.70 -3.39
C HIS A 73 12.39 19.02 -2.74
N GLU A 74 12.69 19.33 -1.48
CA GLU A 74 13.84 18.77 -0.76
C GLU A 74 13.68 17.25 -0.57
N ARG A 75 12.46 16.79 -0.26
CA ARG A 75 12.19 15.36 -0.07
C ARG A 75 12.26 14.60 -1.38
N LYS A 76 11.84 15.20 -2.49
CA LYS A 76 11.97 14.65 -3.83
C LYS A 76 13.43 14.49 -4.25
N GLU A 77 14.29 15.47 -3.96
CA GLU A 77 15.73 15.36 -4.23
C GLU A 77 16.37 14.24 -3.38
N PHE A 78 16.07 14.20 -2.09
CA PHE A 78 16.53 13.11 -1.22
C PHE A 78 16.02 11.72 -1.69
N PHE A 79 14.79 11.64 -2.18
CA PHE A 79 14.27 10.41 -2.76
C PHE A 79 15.09 9.95 -3.96
N PHE A 80 15.49 10.83 -4.87
CA PHE A 80 16.34 10.45 -5.99
C PHE A 80 17.71 9.93 -5.57
N GLU A 81 18.30 10.50 -4.53
CA GLU A 81 19.56 9.99 -3.95
C GLU A 81 19.38 8.57 -3.42
N MET A 82 18.33 8.33 -2.65
CA MET A 82 18.01 7.00 -2.12
C MET A 82 17.69 5.97 -3.23
N VAL A 83 16.99 6.38 -4.27
CA VAL A 83 16.72 5.53 -5.45
C VAL A 83 18.01 5.12 -6.12
N ARG A 84 18.92 6.08 -6.38
CA ARG A 84 20.23 5.80 -6.97
C ARG A 84 21.03 4.83 -6.12
N GLU A 85 21.11 5.09 -4.81
CA GLU A 85 21.85 4.25 -3.87
C GLU A 85 21.33 2.81 -3.86
N LYS A 86 20.02 2.62 -3.64
CA LYS A 86 19.39 1.29 -3.59
C LYS A 86 19.52 0.54 -4.92
N PHE A 87 19.36 1.25 -6.05
CA PHE A 87 19.53 0.65 -7.37
C PHE A 87 20.98 0.19 -7.62
N MET A 88 21.96 1.01 -7.24
CA MET A 88 23.39 0.70 -7.42
C MET A 88 23.87 -0.41 -6.49
N ARG A 89 23.33 -0.49 -5.27
CA ARG A 89 23.64 -1.58 -4.34
C ARG A 89 23.02 -2.92 -4.72
N ASN A 90 21.93 -2.91 -5.50
CA ASN A 90 21.29 -4.15 -5.93
C ASN A 90 22.14 -4.85 -7.02
N PRO A 91 22.65 -6.07 -6.78
CA PRO A 91 23.46 -6.80 -7.76
C PRO A 91 22.76 -7.03 -9.10
N LYS A 92 21.41 -7.11 -9.06
CA LYS A 92 20.59 -7.31 -10.26
C LYS A 92 20.23 -6.00 -10.97
N ARG A 93 20.67 -4.86 -10.43
CA ARG A 93 20.35 -3.54 -11.00
C ARG A 93 18.85 -3.38 -11.29
N SER A 94 18.02 -3.74 -10.33
CA SER A 94 16.57 -3.61 -10.43
C SER A 94 15.99 -3.05 -9.13
N LEU A 95 14.94 -2.22 -9.23
CA LEU A 95 14.27 -1.64 -8.09
C LEU A 95 12.77 -1.57 -8.35
N ILE A 96 11.95 -1.96 -7.38
CA ILE A 96 10.50 -1.75 -7.43
C ILE A 96 10.13 -0.73 -6.35
N ILE A 97 9.49 0.34 -6.77
CA ILE A 97 8.98 1.42 -5.93
C ILE A 97 7.46 1.36 -5.99
N ALA A 98 6.79 1.17 -4.86
CA ALA A 98 5.35 1.27 -4.79
C ALA A 98 4.94 2.72 -4.53
N VAL A 99 3.85 3.19 -5.12
CA VAL A 99 3.33 4.54 -4.89
C VAL A 99 1.81 4.50 -4.77
N SER A 100 1.25 5.14 -3.75
CA SER A 100 -0.19 5.36 -3.67
C SER A 100 -0.63 6.40 -4.69
N GLU A 101 -1.78 6.18 -5.33
CA GLU A 101 -2.34 7.10 -6.33
C GLU A 101 -2.58 8.53 -5.81
N GLY A 102 -2.77 8.70 -4.49
CA GLY A 102 -3.01 9.99 -3.84
C GLY A 102 -1.75 10.70 -3.34
N VAL A 103 -0.56 10.24 -3.69
CA VAL A 103 0.69 10.94 -3.35
C VAL A 103 0.75 12.30 -4.03
N ARG A 104 1.08 13.32 -3.23
CA ARG A 104 1.33 14.67 -3.73
C ARG A 104 2.81 14.80 -4.10
N TRP A 105 3.07 15.09 -5.36
CA TRP A 105 4.40 15.16 -5.92
C TRP A 105 4.79 16.60 -6.26
N TRP A 106 6.03 17.00 -5.95
CA TRP A 106 6.50 18.34 -6.31
C TRP A 106 6.57 18.51 -7.83
N ASN A 107 5.86 19.53 -8.31
CA ASN A 107 5.85 19.91 -9.72
C ASN A 107 6.81 21.08 -9.95
N GLU A 108 7.88 20.85 -10.73
CA GLU A 108 8.92 21.83 -10.99
C GLU A 108 8.42 23.04 -11.81
N GLU A 109 7.48 22.82 -12.72
CA GLU A 109 6.95 23.90 -13.55
C GLU A 109 6.05 24.84 -12.76
N LYS A 110 5.21 24.27 -11.88
CA LYS A 110 4.26 25.02 -11.05
C LYS A 110 4.85 25.49 -9.73
N GLN A 111 6.02 24.98 -9.32
CA GLN A 111 6.66 25.26 -8.04
C GLN A 111 5.74 24.99 -6.84
N LEU A 112 4.98 23.90 -6.87
CA LEU A 112 4.07 23.49 -5.81
C LEU A 112 3.89 21.97 -5.76
N LEU A 113 3.34 21.49 -4.62
CA LEU A 113 2.86 20.12 -4.48
C LEU A 113 1.59 19.93 -5.30
N ASP A 114 1.61 19.01 -6.23
CA ASP A 114 0.49 18.74 -7.14
C ASP A 114 0.04 17.28 -7.03
N MET A 115 -1.22 17.04 -7.36
CA MET A 115 -1.77 15.70 -7.51
C MET A 115 -1.86 15.35 -8.99
N VAL A 116 -1.61 14.09 -9.32
CA VAL A 116 -1.74 13.61 -10.69
C VAL A 116 -3.14 13.04 -10.89
N TYR A 117 -3.82 13.54 -11.91
CA TYR A 117 -5.18 13.11 -12.26
C TYR A 117 -5.16 12.29 -13.56
N ALA A 118 -5.86 11.18 -13.56
CA ALA A 118 -6.00 10.33 -14.74
C ALA A 118 -6.87 10.98 -15.83
N SER A 119 -7.82 11.84 -15.41
CA SER A 119 -8.72 12.58 -16.28
C SER A 119 -9.11 13.89 -15.61
N PRO A 120 -9.38 14.98 -16.36
CA PRO A 120 -9.99 16.19 -15.83
C PRO A 120 -11.45 15.95 -15.37
N ASP A 121 -12.08 14.85 -15.79
CA ASP A 121 -13.46 14.54 -15.47
C ASP A 121 -13.61 14.06 -14.03
N LEU A 122 -14.71 14.42 -13.40
CA LEU A 122 -15.08 13.93 -12.09
C LEU A 122 -15.77 12.55 -12.22
N ASP A 123 -15.72 11.77 -11.15
CA ASP A 123 -16.50 10.53 -11.05
C ASP A 123 -18.00 10.84 -10.80
N GLU A 124 -18.83 9.80 -10.73
CA GLU A 124 -20.27 9.92 -10.50
C GLU A 124 -20.63 10.60 -9.16
N TYR A 125 -19.67 10.69 -8.25
CA TYR A 125 -19.81 11.31 -6.92
C TYR A 125 -19.17 12.71 -6.83
N GLY A 126 -18.69 13.24 -7.95
CA GLY A 126 -18.05 14.54 -8.02
C GLY A 126 -16.60 14.57 -7.54
N HIS A 127 -15.91 13.43 -7.49
CA HIS A 127 -14.55 13.37 -7.08
C HIS A 127 -13.58 13.28 -8.28
N PRO A 128 -12.41 13.96 -8.22
CA PRO A 128 -11.36 13.81 -9.22
C PRO A 128 -10.89 12.35 -9.35
N ARG A 129 -10.65 11.91 -10.57
CA ARG A 129 -10.08 10.59 -10.84
C ARG A 129 -8.57 10.65 -10.76
N PHE A 130 -7.99 10.05 -9.73
CA PHE A 130 -6.54 9.94 -9.58
C PHE A 130 -5.97 8.87 -10.52
N GLY A 131 -4.69 9.00 -10.83
CA GLY A 131 -3.95 7.98 -11.56
C GLY A 131 -2.89 8.58 -12.48
N GLY A 132 -1.88 7.76 -12.79
CA GLY A 132 -0.77 8.13 -13.64
C GLY A 132 0.45 8.68 -12.90
N ILE A 133 0.41 8.81 -11.57
CA ILE A 133 1.55 9.25 -10.76
C ILE A 133 2.78 8.38 -10.96
N SER A 134 2.62 7.07 -11.19
CA SER A 134 3.72 6.16 -11.49
C SER A 134 4.48 6.54 -12.76
N GLY A 135 3.77 7.00 -13.78
CA GLY A 135 4.38 7.48 -15.02
C GLY A 135 5.17 8.77 -14.82
N VAL A 136 4.65 9.71 -14.05
CA VAL A 136 5.32 10.98 -13.71
C VAL A 136 6.61 10.69 -12.94
N ILE A 137 6.55 9.91 -11.88
CA ILE A 137 7.71 9.55 -11.07
C ILE A 137 8.76 8.80 -11.90
N ALA A 138 8.33 7.82 -12.72
CA ALA A 138 9.24 7.09 -13.61
C ALA A 138 9.94 8.01 -14.60
N SER A 139 9.21 8.97 -15.21
CA SER A 139 9.78 9.98 -16.09
C SER A 139 10.82 10.84 -15.38
N ASP A 140 10.50 11.33 -14.17
CA ASP A 140 11.41 12.15 -13.37
C ASP A 140 12.67 11.38 -12.96
N ILE A 141 12.54 10.13 -12.53
CA ILE A 141 13.68 9.24 -12.25
C ILE A 141 14.57 9.09 -13.49
N SER A 142 13.97 8.79 -14.65
CA SER A 142 14.75 8.61 -15.88
C SER A 142 15.48 9.87 -16.31
N LYS A 143 14.85 11.03 -16.21
CA LYS A 143 15.45 12.33 -16.51
C LYS A 143 16.58 12.69 -15.54
N LYS A 144 16.35 12.51 -14.24
CA LYS A 144 17.27 12.94 -13.18
C LYS A 144 18.47 12.02 -13.04
N LEU A 145 18.24 10.70 -13.11
CA LEU A 145 19.26 9.69 -12.81
C LEU A 145 19.89 9.04 -14.05
N GLY A 146 19.28 9.19 -15.22
CA GLY A 146 19.71 8.47 -16.43
C GLY A 146 19.48 6.96 -16.38
N ILE A 147 18.61 6.49 -15.47
CA ILE A 147 18.27 5.08 -15.29
C ILE A 147 16.89 4.82 -15.90
N GLU A 148 16.75 3.76 -16.69
CA GLU A 148 15.44 3.41 -17.25
C GLU A 148 14.44 3.14 -16.12
N ALA A 149 13.32 3.86 -16.13
CA ALA A 149 12.22 3.66 -15.21
C ALA A 149 10.89 3.57 -15.97
N ARG A 150 10.00 2.68 -15.50
CA ARG A 150 8.68 2.45 -16.10
C ARG A 150 7.59 2.52 -15.03
N GLY A 151 6.52 3.23 -15.34
CA GLY A 151 5.30 3.23 -14.53
C GLY A 151 4.43 1.99 -14.84
N GLN A 152 3.83 1.42 -13.80
CA GLN A 152 2.87 0.34 -13.89
C GLN A 152 1.68 0.65 -12.97
N ILE A 153 0.49 0.72 -13.52
CA ILE A 153 -0.74 0.98 -12.76
C ILE A 153 -1.37 -0.36 -12.39
N SER A 154 -1.69 -0.57 -11.11
CA SER A 154 -2.42 -1.77 -10.66
C SER A 154 -3.89 -1.76 -11.13
N GLY A 155 -4.44 -0.57 -11.32
CA GLY A 155 -5.81 -0.37 -11.79
C GLY A 155 -6.85 -1.09 -10.94
N TYR A 156 -7.78 -1.77 -11.59
CA TYR A 156 -8.87 -2.49 -10.93
C TYR A 156 -8.51 -3.92 -10.48
N ILE A 157 -7.31 -4.43 -10.79
CA ILE A 157 -6.90 -5.79 -10.43
C ILE A 157 -7.06 -6.09 -8.93
N PRO A 158 -6.71 -5.18 -8.01
CA PRO A 158 -6.88 -5.43 -6.57
C PRO A 158 -8.35 -5.54 -6.11
N ARG A 159 -9.29 -5.04 -6.91
CA ARG A 159 -10.74 -5.10 -6.62
C ARG A 159 -11.46 -6.19 -7.41
N ALA A 160 -10.75 -6.91 -8.27
CA ALA A 160 -11.33 -7.92 -9.16
C ALA A 160 -11.16 -9.33 -8.63
N GLY A 161 -12.01 -10.23 -9.11
CA GLY A 161 -11.94 -11.66 -8.83
C GLY A 161 -12.65 -12.08 -7.54
N LYS A 162 -12.44 -13.35 -7.18
CA LYS A 162 -13.02 -13.92 -5.95
C LYS A 162 -12.29 -13.40 -4.72
N CYS A 163 -13.06 -13.04 -3.68
CA CYS A 163 -12.48 -12.70 -2.39
C CYS A 163 -11.73 -13.89 -1.78
N CYS A 164 -10.68 -13.59 -1.02
CA CYS A 164 -9.91 -14.61 -0.32
C CYS A 164 -10.71 -15.20 0.86
N GLU A 165 -10.24 -16.35 1.37
CA GLU A 165 -10.90 -17.05 2.48
C GLU A 165 -10.98 -16.21 3.74
N TYR A 166 -9.94 -15.39 4.01
CA TYR A 166 -9.94 -14.47 5.14
C TYR A 166 -11.12 -13.48 5.06
N ASP A 167 -11.32 -12.85 3.89
CA ASP A 167 -12.44 -11.91 3.69
C ASP A 167 -13.80 -12.60 3.80
N ARG A 168 -13.95 -13.81 3.26
CA ARG A 168 -15.21 -14.56 3.37
C ARG A 168 -15.56 -14.83 4.83
N ARG A 169 -14.59 -15.31 5.61
CA ARG A 169 -14.80 -15.58 7.02
C ARG A 169 -15.03 -14.30 7.82
N LEU A 170 -14.24 -13.25 7.57
CA LEU A 170 -14.40 -11.94 8.17
C LEU A 170 -15.82 -11.39 7.95
N THR A 171 -16.28 -11.38 6.71
CA THR A 171 -17.60 -10.86 6.37
C THR A 171 -18.74 -11.69 6.93
N SER A 172 -18.61 -13.03 6.98
CA SER A 172 -19.58 -13.90 7.61
C SER A 172 -19.71 -13.60 9.11
N THR A 173 -18.58 -13.54 9.83
CA THR A 173 -18.55 -13.22 11.26
C THR A 173 -19.18 -11.85 11.56
N LEU A 174 -18.89 -10.83 10.73
CA LEU A 174 -19.50 -9.50 10.88
C LEU A 174 -21.00 -9.51 10.54
N ALA A 175 -21.44 -10.32 9.58
CA ALA A 175 -22.85 -10.46 9.22
C ALA A 175 -23.67 -11.11 10.35
N ASP A 176 -23.14 -12.13 10.99
CA ASP A 176 -23.78 -12.75 12.17
C ASP A 176 -23.99 -11.71 13.28
N LYS A 177 -22.99 -10.84 13.50
CA LYS A 177 -23.13 -9.73 14.46
C LYS A 177 -24.15 -8.70 14.05
N VAL A 178 -24.35 -8.40 12.75
CA VAL A 178 -25.42 -7.53 12.26
C VAL A 178 -26.78 -8.12 12.61
N VAL A 179 -26.97 -9.42 12.38
CA VAL A 179 -28.26 -10.11 12.71
C VAL A 179 -28.53 -10.03 14.21
N ASP A 180 -27.54 -10.30 15.06
CA ASP A 180 -27.67 -10.18 16.52
C ASP A 180 -28.10 -8.76 16.95
N LEU A 181 -27.46 -7.72 16.39
CA LEU A 181 -27.84 -6.33 16.67
C LEU A 181 -29.29 -6.02 16.24
N LEU A 182 -29.71 -6.49 15.08
CA LEU A 182 -31.08 -6.29 14.58
C LEU A 182 -32.11 -6.98 15.47
N LEU A 183 -31.84 -8.21 15.91
CA LEU A 183 -32.74 -8.95 16.82
C LEU A 183 -32.86 -8.29 18.19
N ARG A 184 -31.85 -7.56 18.64
CA ARG A 184 -31.87 -6.79 19.89
C ARG A 184 -32.43 -5.38 19.72
N GLY A 185 -32.77 -4.94 18.49
CA GLY A 185 -33.23 -3.57 18.22
C GLY A 185 -32.13 -2.51 18.38
N GLU A 186 -30.85 -2.92 18.30
CA GLU A 186 -29.70 -2.02 18.42
C GLU A 186 -29.29 -1.45 17.05
N TYR A 187 -29.88 -0.31 16.68
CA TYR A 187 -29.63 0.37 15.42
C TYR A 187 -28.51 1.41 15.51
N GLY A 188 -28.03 1.91 14.37
CA GLY A 188 -27.00 2.94 14.29
C GLY A 188 -25.60 2.48 14.71
N LYS A 189 -25.35 1.17 14.75
CA LYS A 189 -24.08 0.54 15.09
C LYS A 189 -23.49 -0.20 13.91
N MET A 190 -22.17 -0.14 13.75
CA MET A 190 -21.41 -0.92 12.80
C MET A 190 -20.62 -2.02 13.53
N PRO A 191 -20.76 -3.29 13.15
CA PRO A 191 -19.93 -4.36 13.71
C PRO A 191 -18.48 -4.23 13.22
N VAL A 192 -17.55 -4.49 14.11
CA VAL A 192 -16.10 -4.45 13.86
C VAL A 192 -15.42 -5.62 14.56
N MET A 193 -14.24 -6.00 14.10
CA MET A 193 -13.39 -6.91 14.87
C MET A 193 -12.65 -6.13 15.96
N LYS A 194 -12.55 -6.68 17.16
CA LYS A 194 -11.84 -6.07 18.30
C LYS A 194 -10.36 -5.89 18.02
N ASN A 195 -9.77 -6.90 17.39
CA ASN A 195 -8.36 -6.94 17.04
C ASN A 195 -8.21 -7.51 15.63
N ILE A 196 -7.01 -7.34 15.06
CA ILE A 196 -6.61 -8.08 13.88
C ILE A 196 -6.10 -9.42 14.36
N VAL A 197 -6.78 -10.47 13.95
CA VAL A 197 -6.50 -11.85 14.35
C VAL A 197 -6.15 -12.69 13.13
N ASP A 198 -5.43 -13.76 13.37
CA ASP A 198 -5.15 -14.75 12.33
C ASP A 198 -6.45 -15.38 11.80
N TYR A 199 -6.38 -15.91 10.60
CA TYR A 199 -7.54 -16.51 9.93
C TYR A 199 -8.27 -17.56 10.80
N ASN A 200 -7.52 -18.38 11.53
CA ASN A 200 -8.08 -19.45 12.36
C ASN A 200 -8.74 -18.94 13.64
N GLU A 201 -8.49 -17.70 14.02
CA GLU A 201 -9.00 -17.04 15.24
C GLU A 201 -10.17 -16.10 14.96
N LEU A 202 -10.65 -16.03 13.69
CA LEU A 202 -11.81 -15.24 13.32
C LEU A 202 -13.10 -15.88 13.84
N GLU A 203 -13.50 -15.52 15.04
CA GLU A 203 -14.70 -16.02 15.71
C GLU A 203 -15.58 -14.85 16.19
N GLU A 204 -16.86 -15.14 16.45
CA GLU A 204 -17.87 -14.14 16.81
C GLU A 204 -17.52 -13.37 18.09
N TYR A 205 -16.91 -14.00 19.08
CA TYR A 205 -16.54 -13.34 20.35
C TYR A 205 -15.47 -12.25 20.19
N HIS A 206 -14.75 -12.19 19.06
CA HIS A 206 -13.84 -11.12 18.72
C HIS A 206 -14.54 -9.90 18.10
N THR A 207 -15.86 -9.97 17.90
CA THR A 207 -16.62 -8.83 17.38
C THR A 207 -16.93 -7.79 18.45
N ASP A 208 -17.04 -6.53 18.01
CA ASP A 208 -17.47 -5.41 18.81
C ASP A 208 -18.34 -4.48 17.93
N THR A 209 -18.74 -3.36 18.44
CA THR A 209 -19.54 -2.38 17.70
C THR A 209 -18.95 -0.98 17.83
N ILE A 210 -19.14 -0.18 16.79
CA ILE A 210 -18.85 1.25 16.76
C ILE A 210 -20.13 1.98 16.37
N ASP A 211 -20.47 3.07 17.07
CA ASP A 211 -21.57 3.93 16.65
C ASP A 211 -21.29 4.56 15.30
N MET A 212 -22.25 4.53 14.39
CA MET A 212 -22.05 5.00 13.02
C MET A 212 -21.60 6.46 12.92
N GLY A 213 -22.01 7.31 13.85
CA GLY A 213 -21.54 8.70 13.95
C GLY A 213 -20.05 8.85 14.32
N ASN A 214 -19.39 7.78 14.74
CA ASN A 214 -17.97 7.78 15.12
C ASN A 214 -17.07 7.09 14.10
N ILE A 215 -17.61 6.70 12.94
CA ILE A 215 -16.84 6.05 11.87
C ILE A 215 -16.03 7.12 11.14
N GLY A 216 -14.74 6.86 10.95
CA GLY A 216 -13.85 7.71 10.16
C GLY A 216 -12.75 6.90 9.48
N ASN A 217 -12.21 7.46 8.41
CA ASN A 217 -11.02 6.91 7.78
C ASN A 217 -9.82 7.14 8.69
N GLN A 218 -8.98 6.12 8.84
CA GLN A 218 -7.74 6.22 9.58
C GLN A 218 -6.57 6.34 8.61
N SER A 219 -5.75 7.38 8.80
CA SER A 219 -4.43 7.48 8.20
C SER A 219 -3.53 6.39 8.73
N LEU A 220 -2.48 6.05 7.99
CA LEU A 220 -1.47 5.11 8.45
C LEU A 220 -0.75 5.69 9.67
N PRO A 221 -0.62 4.94 10.79
CA PRO A 221 0.16 5.40 11.94
C PRO A 221 1.61 5.69 11.54
N ALA A 222 2.17 6.78 12.07
CA ALA A 222 3.56 7.18 11.79
C ALA A 222 4.57 6.08 12.16
N SER A 223 4.27 5.25 13.17
CA SER A 223 5.11 4.11 13.57
C SER A 223 5.20 3.00 12.52
N TYR A 224 4.32 3.00 11.54
CA TYR A 224 4.28 1.98 10.47
C TYR A 224 5.12 2.34 9.25
N TYR A 225 5.65 3.57 9.18
CA TYR A 225 6.39 4.03 8.02
C TYR A 225 7.64 4.82 8.40
N ASN A 226 8.78 4.46 7.81
CA ASN A 226 10.03 5.19 7.93
C ASN A 226 10.20 6.15 6.74
N ALA A 227 9.94 7.44 6.99
CA ALA A 227 9.98 8.46 5.95
C ALA A 227 11.40 8.75 5.42
N ASN A 228 12.44 8.41 6.17
CA ASN A 228 13.84 8.61 5.76
C ASN A 228 14.34 7.47 4.86
N GLU A 229 13.72 6.31 4.93
CA GLU A 229 14.04 5.16 4.08
C GLU A 229 13.03 4.92 2.96
N PHE A 230 11.93 5.69 2.95
CA PHE A 230 10.80 5.49 2.07
C PHE A 230 10.30 4.04 2.10
N CYS A 231 10.13 3.47 3.30
CA CYS A 231 9.74 2.08 3.48
C CYS A 231 8.84 1.89 4.70
N PHE A 232 8.08 0.80 4.70
CA PHE A 232 7.30 0.38 5.87
C PHE A 232 8.19 -0.27 6.93
N THR A 233 7.83 -0.07 8.20
CA THR A 233 8.55 -0.65 9.35
C THR A 233 8.19 -2.12 9.56
N ASP A 234 9.03 -2.82 10.34
CA ASP A 234 8.75 -4.21 10.74
C ASP A 234 7.40 -4.35 11.45
N GLN A 235 6.98 -3.33 12.21
CA GLN A 235 5.67 -3.31 12.86
C GLN A 235 4.51 -3.42 11.85
N TYR A 236 4.62 -2.76 10.70
CA TYR A 236 3.63 -2.91 9.63
C TYR A 236 3.74 -4.26 8.91
N ILE A 237 4.93 -4.76 8.72
CA ILE A 237 5.16 -6.08 8.13
C ILE A 237 4.56 -7.17 9.01
N ASP A 238 4.73 -7.06 10.33
CA ASP A 238 4.12 -8.00 11.30
C ASP A 238 2.59 -7.94 11.26
N PHE A 239 2.01 -6.75 11.19
CA PHE A 239 0.57 -6.60 10.96
C PHE A 239 0.10 -7.33 9.69
N LEU A 240 0.84 -7.23 8.58
CA LEU A 240 0.48 -7.91 7.34
C LEU A 240 0.67 -9.43 7.40
N LYS A 241 1.57 -9.96 8.24
CA LYS A 241 1.77 -11.40 8.40
C LYS A 241 0.49 -12.13 8.83
N HIS A 242 -0.29 -11.53 9.71
CA HIS A 242 -1.58 -12.10 10.16
C HIS A 242 -2.59 -12.25 9.01
N ILE A 243 -2.47 -11.44 7.96
CA ILE A 243 -3.42 -11.38 6.84
C ILE A 243 -2.88 -12.13 5.61
N LEU A 244 -1.59 -12.00 5.34
CA LEU A 244 -0.95 -12.43 4.09
C LEU A 244 -0.01 -13.63 4.25
N GLY A 245 0.24 -14.07 5.48
CA GLY A 245 1.27 -15.06 5.78
C GLY A 245 2.67 -14.44 5.64
N TYR A 246 3.64 -15.19 5.08
CA TYR A 246 5.00 -14.70 4.97
C TYR A 246 5.20 -13.80 3.73
N PRO A 247 6.10 -12.79 3.80
CA PRO A 247 6.47 -11.99 2.66
C PRO A 247 7.11 -12.81 1.54
N CYS A 248 6.97 -12.35 0.29
CA CYS A 248 7.49 -13.08 -0.87
C CYS A 248 9.00 -13.02 -1.02
N ARG A 249 9.61 -11.95 -0.52
CA ARG A 249 11.07 -11.75 -0.45
C ARG A 249 11.35 -10.91 0.78
N MET A 250 11.98 -11.52 1.76
CA MET A 250 12.72 -10.83 2.79
C MET A 250 14.19 -10.96 2.39
N GLU A 251 14.85 -9.80 2.29
CA GLU A 251 16.27 -9.61 2.21
C GLU A 251 16.92 -9.73 0.81
N PHE A 252 17.36 -8.59 0.32
CA PHE A 252 18.69 -8.57 -0.25
C PHE A 252 19.66 -8.62 0.95
N ASN A 253 20.06 -9.85 1.32
CA ASN A 253 21.10 -10.04 2.31
C ASN A 253 22.39 -9.43 1.72
N THR A 254 22.84 -8.31 2.26
CA THR A 254 24.04 -7.59 1.83
C THR A 254 25.33 -8.31 2.19
N GLU A 255 25.26 -9.58 2.63
CA GLU A 255 26.38 -10.38 3.09
C GLU A 255 26.96 -11.38 2.06
N PHE A 256 26.57 -11.31 0.80
CA PHE A 256 27.33 -12.04 -0.21
C PHE A 256 28.53 -11.20 -0.65
N PRO A 257 29.76 -11.62 -0.33
CA PRO A 257 30.95 -10.94 -0.85
C PRO A 257 30.90 -11.02 -2.37
N ILE A 258 30.93 -9.84 -3.02
CA ILE A 258 31.06 -9.76 -4.48
C ILE A 258 32.45 -10.29 -4.82
N VAL A 259 32.56 -11.54 -5.29
CA VAL A 259 33.74 -12.02 -5.96
C VAL A 259 33.74 -11.38 -7.34
N ILE A 260 34.51 -10.30 -7.50
CA ILE A 260 34.80 -9.73 -8.81
C ILE A 260 35.81 -10.71 -9.48
N PRO A 261 35.47 -11.37 -10.61
CA PRO A 261 36.46 -12.07 -11.36
C PRO A 261 37.52 -11.08 -11.86
N GLN A 262 38.78 -11.40 -11.64
CA GLN A 262 39.94 -10.65 -12.17
C GLN A 262 39.98 -10.75 -13.69
#